data_ca8e3f6380e2145f6dd4556eba11509c
#
_entry.id   ca8e3f6380e2145f6dd4556eba11509c
#
_cell.length_a   1.000
_cell.length_b   1.000
_cell.length_c   1.000
_cell.angle_alpha   90.00
_cell.angle_beta   90.00
_cell.angle_gamma   90.00
#
_symmetry.space_group_name_H-M   'P 1'
#
loop_
_entity.id
_entity.type
_entity.pdbx_description
1 polymer ?
#
loop_
_entity_poly.entity_id
_entity_poly.type
_entity_poly.pdbx_seq_one_letter_code
_entity_poly.pdbx_strand_id
1 'polypeptide(L)'
;MATDEKERELMLERKIPFARELVWKAMTDPEHVNRWWGPDGFRNEGVIMDFRVGGAWTFEMVGPDGTRYPNHAVFKEITPPSKLVFDHGDGERIWFETTVTLQEIDSGTLITLRQLFPSRESRDEVVSKYGAIEGGKQHLAKLEAYLRENL
;
A
#
# COMPACT_ATOMS: atom_id res chain seq x y z
N MET A 1 2.94 -3.69 23.57
CA MET A 1 3.60 -2.51 24.16
C MET A 1 3.96 -1.53 23.06
N ALA A 2 3.83 -0.23 23.32
CA ALA A 2 4.06 0.81 22.31
C ALA A 2 5.47 0.78 21.72
N THR A 3 6.49 0.52 22.53
CA THR A 3 7.88 0.39 22.08
C THR A 3 8.04 -0.79 21.12
N ASP A 4 7.37 -1.90 21.41
CA ASP A 4 7.41 -3.08 20.56
C ASP A 4 6.83 -2.80 19.17
N GLU A 5 5.71 -2.08 19.12
CA GLU A 5 5.09 -1.72 17.84
C GLU A 5 5.99 -0.83 17.00
N LYS A 6 6.65 0.15 17.62
CA LYS A 6 7.58 1.03 16.91
C LYS A 6 8.77 0.27 16.33
N GLU A 7 9.24 -0.75 17.01
CA GLU A 7 10.33 -1.59 16.53
C GLU A 7 9.94 -2.44 15.33
N ARG A 8 8.65 -2.76 15.21
CA ARG A 8 8.11 -3.60 14.13
C ARG A 8 7.49 -2.78 13.00
N GLU A 9 7.58 -1.47 13.07
CA GLU A 9 6.88 -0.55 12.17
C GLU A 9 7.78 -0.03 11.07
N LEU A 10 7.20 0.11 9.88
CA LEU A 10 7.79 0.86 8.78
C LEU A 10 6.77 1.93 8.41
N MET A 11 7.16 3.20 8.43
CA MET A 11 6.25 4.31 8.18
C MET A 11 6.83 5.26 7.13
N LEU A 12 6.01 5.62 6.15
CA LEU A 12 6.35 6.55 5.08
C LEU A 12 5.26 7.60 4.95
N GLU A 13 5.66 8.82 4.57
CA GLU A 13 4.72 9.92 4.33
C GLU A 13 5.07 10.62 3.04
N ARG A 14 4.03 11.18 2.40
CA ARG A 14 4.21 12.01 1.22
C ARG A 14 3.08 13.03 1.12
N LYS A 15 3.44 14.26 0.77
CA LYS A 15 2.46 15.29 0.44
C LYS A 15 2.13 15.18 -1.04
N ILE A 16 0.86 15.04 -1.35
CA ILE A 16 0.38 14.86 -2.73
C ILE A 16 -0.54 16.04 -3.07
N PRO A 17 -0.29 16.78 -4.17
CA PRO A 17 -1.07 17.99 -4.49
C PRO A 17 -2.39 17.65 -5.19
N PHE A 18 -3.18 16.78 -4.58
CA PHE A 18 -4.49 16.35 -5.08
C PHE A 18 -5.45 16.18 -3.92
N ALA A 19 -6.73 16.43 -4.17
CA ALA A 19 -7.76 16.29 -3.16
C ALA A 19 -7.83 14.86 -2.63
N ARG A 20 -8.13 14.73 -1.35
CA ARG A 20 -8.19 13.46 -0.64
C ARG A 20 -9.12 12.44 -1.32
N GLU A 21 -10.23 12.91 -1.87
CA GLU A 21 -11.21 12.06 -2.55
C GLU A 21 -10.62 11.43 -3.82
N LEU A 22 -9.78 12.16 -4.54
CA LEU A 22 -9.10 11.63 -5.73
C LEU A 22 -8.04 10.62 -5.34
N VAL A 23 -7.28 10.89 -4.28
CA VAL A 23 -6.27 9.96 -3.77
C VAL A 23 -6.95 8.65 -3.33
N TRP A 24 -8.06 8.78 -2.60
CA TRP A 24 -8.85 7.64 -2.16
C TRP A 24 -9.32 6.80 -3.35
N LYS A 25 -9.85 7.44 -4.37
CA LYS A 25 -10.33 6.75 -5.57
C LYS A 25 -9.20 5.98 -6.25
N ALA A 26 -8.04 6.60 -6.41
CA ALA A 26 -6.89 5.95 -7.05
C ALA A 26 -6.42 4.73 -6.25
N MET A 27 -6.60 4.73 -4.94
CA MET A 27 -6.15 3.65 -4.07
C MET A 27 -7.17 2.52 -3.89
N THR A 28 -8.44 2.79 -4.10
CA THR A 28 -9.50 1.83 -3.75
C THR A 28 -10.31 1.32 -4.93
N ASP A 29 -10.19 1.96 -6.09
CA ASP A 29 -10.83 1.49 -7.32
C ASP A 29 -9.89 0.52 -8.03
N PRO A 30 -10.29 -0.74 -8.25
CA PRO A 30 -9.41 -1.73 -8.87
C PRO A 30 -8.92 -1.33 -10.27
N GLU A 31 -9.71 -0.58 -11.04
CA GLU A 31 -9.28 -0.09 -12.35
C GLU A 31 -8.12 0.89 -12.25
N HIS A 32 -8.07 1.65 -11.17
CA HIS A 32 -6.99 2.62 -10.94
C HIS A 32 -5.81 1.98 -10.23
N VAL A 33 -6.03 1.32 -9.09
CA VAL A 33 -4.95 0.81 -8.26
C VAL A 33 -4.09 -0.21 -9.01
N ASN A 34 -4.70 -0.99 -9.89
CA ASN A 34 -4.01 -1.97 -10.71
C ASN A 34 -2.89 -1.35 -11.56
N ARG A 35 -3.05 -0.10 -11.95
CA ARG A 35 -2.13 0.56 -12.90
C ARG A 35 -0.88 1.14 -12.28
N TRP A 36 -0.92 1.47 -10.98
CA TRP A 36 0.23 2.14 -10.34
C TRP A 36 0.82 1.37 -9.17
N TRP A 37 0.10 0.42 -8.60
CA TRP A 37 0.52 -0.29 -7.39
C TRP A 37 1.87 -0.98 -7.56
N GLY A 38 2.74 -0.84 -6.55
CA GLY A 38 4.04 -1.48 -6.50
C GLY A 38 5.22 -0.56 -6.81
N PRO A 39 6.44 -1.02 -6.56
CA PRO A 39 7.64 -0.25 -6.89
C PRO A 39 7.86 -0.17 -8.40
N ASP A 40 8.85 0.63 -8.81
CA ASP A 40 9.17 0.81 -10.21
C ASP A 40 9.43 -0.52 -10.92
N GLY A 41 8.92 -0.65 -12.13
CA GLY A 41 9.14 -1.82 -12.96
C GLY A 41 8.18 -2.99 -12.71
N PHE A 42 7.34 -2.90 -11.69
CA PHE A 42 6.34 -3.92 -11.40
C PHE A 42 5.02 -3.62 -12.11
N ARG A 43 4.30 -4.68 -12.46
CA ARG A 43 2.94 -4.58 -12.96
C ARG A 43 2.06 -5.58 -12.22
N ASN A 44 0.74 -5.42 -12.32
CA ASN A 44 -0.21 -6.26 -11.61
C ASN A 44 -1.11 -6.99 -12.60
N GLU A 45 -1.36 -8.27 -12.33
CA GLU A 45 -2.23 -9.13 -13.14
C GLU A 45 -3.25 -9.82 -12.27
N GLY A 46 -4.39 -10.19 -12.86
CA GLY A 46 -5.42 -10.98 -12.18
C GLY A 46 -6.03 -10.28 -10.96
N VAL A 47 -6.20 -8.96 -11.04
CA VAL A 47 -6.71 -8.18 -9.91
C VAL A 47 -8.19 -8.48 -9.68
N ILE A 48 -8.50 -8.94 -8.46
CA ILE A 48 -9.87 -9.17 -7.99
C ILE A 48 -9.99 -8.46 -6.65
N MET A 49 -10.93 -7.54 -6.53
CA MET A 49 -11.12 -6.79 -5.30
C MET A 49 -12.57 -6.84 -4.85
N ASP A 50 -12.79 -7.37 -3.65
CA ASP A 50 -14.07 -7.30 -2.94
C ASP A 50 -13.92 -6.22 -1.87
N PHE A 51 -14.26 -4.97 -2.24
CA PHE A 51 -13.97 -3.80 -1.41
C PHE A 51 -15.00 -3.61 -0.31
N ARG A 52 -14.88 -4.40 0.75
CA ARG A 52 -15.68 -4.31 1.99
C ARG A 52 -14.87 -4.89 3.14
N VAL A 53 -15.24 -4.56 4.36
CA VAL A 53 -14.59 -5.14 5.54
C VAL A 53 -14.78 -6.66 5.49
N GLY A 54 -13.69 -7.40 5.62
CA GLY A 54 -13.67 -8.86 5.49
C GLY A 54 -13.52 -9.34 4.05
N GLY A 55 -13.62 -8.44 3.07
CA GLY A 55 -13.42 -8.80 1.67
C GLY A 55 -11.96 -8.94 1.31
N ALA A 56 -11.68 -9.70 0.26
CA ALA A 56 -10.30 -9.97 -0.19
C ALA A 56 -9.96 -9.18 -1.45
N TRP A 57 -8.69 -8.78 -1.52
CA TRP A 57 -8.10 -8.16 -2.70
C TRP A 57 -6.91 -9.03 -3.09
N THR A 58 -7.01 -9.68 -4.24
CA THR A 58 -5.98 -10.60 -4.71
C THR A 58 -5.45 -10.15 -6.06
N PHE A 59 -4.15 -10.30 -6.25
CA PHE A 59 -3.49 -9.96 -7.50
C PHE A 59 -2.11 -10.60 -7.53
N GLU A 60 -1.52 -10.62 -8.71
CA GLU A 60 -0.16 -11.11 -8.88
C GLU A 60 0.72 -9.94 -9.33
N MET A 61 1.76 -9.65 -8.56
CA MET A 61 2.74 -8.64 -8.95
C MET A 61 3.80 -9.32 -9.80
N VAL A 62 4.11 -8.72 -10.94
CA VAL A 62 5.13 -9.25 -11.85
C VAL A 62 6.29 -8.26 -11.88
N GLY A 63 7.45 -8.71 -11.45
CA GLY A 63 8.66 -7.89 -11.41
C GLY A 63 9.27 -7.68 -12.79
N PRO A 64 10.26 -6.78 -12.88
CA PRO A 64 10.91 -6.48 -14.16
C PRO A 64 11.64 -7.69 -14.77
N ASP A 65 12.02 -8.66 -13.95
CA ASP A 65 12.65 -9.91 -14.40
C ASP A 65 11.64 -11.01 -14.73
N GLY A 66 10.33 -10.73 -14.64
CA GLY A 66 9.27 -11.69 -14.87
C GLY A 66 8.90 -12.54 -13.66
N THR A 67 9.56 -12.35 -12.53
CA THR A 67 9.21 -13.07 -11.30
C THR A 67 7.82 -12.68 -10.85
N ARG A 68 7.02 -13.68 -10.45
CA ARG A 68 5.64 -13.49 -10.05
C ARG A 68 5.49 -13.63 -8.54
N TYR A 69 4.79 -12.67 -7.93
CA TYR A 69 4.56 -12.62 -6.48
C TYR A 69 3.06 -12.59 -6.21
N PRO A 70 2.49 -13.69 -5.69
CA PRO A 70 1.07 -13.68 -5.33
C PRO A 70 0.84 -12.77 -4.14
N ASN A 71 -0.19 -11.93 -4.23
CA ASN A 71 -0.58 -11.01 -3.18
C ASN A 71 -2.02 -11.25 -2.78
N HIS A 72 -2.28 -11.19 -1.47
CA HIS A 72 -3.60 -11.41 -0.91
C HIS A 72 -3.76 -10.44 0.26
N ALA A 73 -4.75 -9.58 0.18
CA ALA A 73 -5.08 -8.64 1.25
C ALA A 73 -6.50 -8.88 1.72
N VAL A 74 -6.74 -8.63 3.01
CA VAL A 74 -8.08 -8.69 3.60
C VAL A 74 -8.34 -7.36 4.29
N PHE A 75 -9.40 -6.67 3.91
CA PHE A 75 -9.75 -5.37 4.46
C PHE A 75 -10.27 -5.50 5.88
N LYS A 76 -9.73 -4.71 6.79
CA LYS A 76 -10.09 -4.69 8.21
C LYS A 76 -10.86 -3.43 8.60
N GLU A 77 -10.54 -2.30 7.98
CA GLU A 77 -11.24 -1.04 8.23
C GLU A 77 -11.28 -0.23 6.94
N ILE A 78 -12.44 0.29 6.61
CA ILE A 78 -12.64 1.16 5.45
C ILE A 78 -13.41 2.38 5.92
N THR A 79 -12.73 3.52 6.02
CA THR A 79 -13.32 4.80 6.47
C THR A 79 -13.05 5.86 5.41
N PRO A 80 -13.90 5.94 4.38
CA PRO A 80 -13.68 6.90 3.28
C PRO A 80 -13.83 8.34 3.74
N PRO A 81 -13.04 9.25 3.21
CA PRO A 81 -11.87 9.06 2.35
C PRO A 81 -10.56 9.15 3.14
N SER A 82 -10.55 8.78 4.42
CA SER A 82 -9.47 9.10 5.36
C SER A 82 -8.62 7.92 5.81
N LYS A 83 -9.17 6.70 5.85
CA LYS A 83 -8.41 5.59 6.45
C LYS A 83 -8.77 4.24 5.85
N LEU A 84 -7.73 3.45 5.59
CA LEU A 84 -7.85 2.09 5.08
C LEU A 84 -6.88 1.20 5.83
N VAL A 85 -7.37 0.07 6.36
CA VAL A 85 -6.54 -0.91 7.06
C VAL A 85 -6.77 -2.27 6.44
N PHE A 86 -5.69 -2.98 6.12
CA PHE A 86 -5.77 -4.34 5.60
C PHE A 86 -4.58 -5.17 6.01
N ASP A 87 -4.80 -6.48 6.17
CA ASP A 87 -3.72 -7.45 6.32
C ASP A 87 -3.23 -7.81 4.93
N HIS A 88 -1.92 -7.85 4.73
CA HIS A 88 -1.30 -8.09 3.44
C HIS A 88 -0.38 -9.29 3.52
N GLY A 89 -0.55 -10.24 2.63
CA GLY A 89 0.25 -11.45 2.57
C GLY A 89 0.15 -12.12 1.21
N ASP A 90 0.31 -13.43 1.20
CA ASP A 90 0.29 -14.25 -0.03
C ASP A 90 -0.88 -15.24 -0.07
N GLY A 91 -1.78 -15.15 0.90
CA GLY A 91 -2.91 -16.07 1.02
C GLY A 91 -2.66 -17.18 2.03
N GLU A 92 -1.41 -17.49 2.32
CA GLU A 92 -1.04 -18.50 3.33
C GLU A 92 -0.50 -17.84 4.60
N ARG A 93 0.22 -16.73 4.43
CA ARG A 93 0.86 -16.00 5.53
C ARG A 93 0.52 -14.53 5.42
N ILE A 94 0.30 -13.89 6.57
CA ILE A 94 0.17 -12.44 6.65
C ILE A 94 1.58 -11.89 6.89
N TRP A 95 2.03 -11.03 5.98
CA TRP A 95 3.35 -10.43 6.07
C TRP A 95 3.35 -9.23 7.03
N PHE A 96 2.33 -8.39 6.92
CA PHE A 96 2.20 -7.20 7.75
C PHE A 96 0.79 -6.63 7.64
N GLU A 97 0.44 -5.79 8.62
CA GLU A 97 -0.79 -5.00 8.57
C GLU A 97 -0.46 -3.63 8.00
N THR A 98 -1.22 -3.23 6.99
CA THR A 98 -1.05 -1.93 6.34
C THR A 98 -2.14 -0.97 6.79
N THR A 99 -1.75 0.23 7.21
CA THR A 99 -2.67 1.32 7.51
C THR A 99 -2.32 2.49 6.61
N VAL A 100 -3.28 2.95 5.83
CA VAL A 100 -3.16 4.14 5.01
C VAL A 100 -4.04 5.22 5.60
N THR A 101 -3.46 6.39 5.88
CA THR A 101 -4.20 7.53 6.39
C THR A 101 -4.06 8.69 5.40
N LEU A 102 -5.19 9.29 5.05
CA LEU A 102 -5.23 10.46 4.17
C LEU A 102 -5.73 11.65 4.95
N GLN A 103 -4.84 12.61 5.18
CA GLN A 103 -5.16 13.83 5.90
C GLN A 103 -5.23 15.00 4.92
N GLU A 104 -6.32 15.75 4.96
CA GLU A 104 -6.46 16.95 4.15
C GLU A 104 -5.51 18.04 4.68
N ILE A 105 -4.72 18.61 3.78
CA ILE A 105 -3.82 19.73 4.07
C ILE A 105 -4.05 20.84 3.05
N ASP A 106 -3.52 22.04 3.31
CA ASP A 106 -3.75 23.19 2.43
C ASP A 106 -3.38 22.94 0.97
N SER A 107 -2.28 22.19 0.74
CA SER A 107 -1.78 21.92 -0.62
C SER A 107 -2.31 20.63 -1.23
N GLY A 108 -3.21 19.92 -0.56
CA GLY A 108 -3.75 18.65 -1.04
C GLY A 108 -3.93 17.63 0.05
N THR A 109 -3.18 16.53 -0.01
CA THR A 109 -3.31 15.40 0.92
C THR A 109 -1.95 15.00 1.47
N LEU A 110 -1.90 14.76 2.78
CA LEU A 110 -0.77 14.07 3.40
C LEU A 110 -1.15 12.59 3.49
N ILE A 111 -0.45 11.76 2.74
CA ILE A 111 -0.63 10.30 2.83
C ILE A 111 0.41 9.72 3.77
N THR A 112 -0.05 8.91 4.73
CA THR A 112 0.81 8.16 5.64
C THR A 112 0.58 6.68 5.39
N LEU A 113 1.65 5.96 5.10
CA LEU A 113 1.62 4.53 4.89
C LEU A 113 2.38 3.87 6.03
N ARG A 114 1.67 3.08 6.82
CA ARG A 114 2.25 2.36 7.95
C ARG A 114 2.13 0.87 7.71
N GLN A 115 3.25 0.17 7.84
CA GLN A 115 3.27 -1.30 7.78
C GLN A 115 3.76 -1.83 9.12
N LEU A 116 2.94 -2.66 9.76
CA LEU A 116 3.26 -3.25 11.05
C LEU A 116 3.55 -4.73 10.85
N PHE A 117 4.80 -5.12 11.08
CA PHE A 117 5.28 -6.48 10.86
C PHE A 117 5.08 -7.36 12.10
N PRO A 118 5.05 -8.70 11.94
CA PRO A 118 4.91 -9.61 13.10
C PRO A 118 6.07 -9.51 14.10
N SER A 119 7.27 -9.13 13.64
CA SER A 119 8.43 -9.00 14.49
C SER A 119 9.39 -7.95 13.95
N ARG A 120 10.30 -7.48 14.80
CA ARG A 120 11.37 -6.58 14.38
C ARG A 120 12.26 -7.27 13.33
N GLU A 121 12.52 -8.53 13.53
CA GLU A 121 13.36 -9.33 12.63
C GLU A 121 12.75 -9.40 11.22
N SER A 122 11.44 -9.63 11.12
CA SER A 122 10.77 -9.67 9.82
C SER A 122 10.78 -8.30 9.14
N ARG A 123 10.59 -7.22 9.92
CA ARG A 123 10.70 -5.86 9.40
C ARG A 123 12.10 -5.59 8.86
N ASP A 124 13.13 -5.91 9.64
CA ASP A 124 14.51 -5.65 9.26
C ASP A 124 14.91 -6.46 8.02
N GLU A 125 14.43 -7.70 7.89
CA GLU A 125 14.66 -8.51 6.72
C GLU A 125 14.07 -7.87 5.45
N VAL A 126 12.83 -7.42 5.54
CA VAL A 126 12.16 -6.79 4.39
C VAL A 126 12.87 -5.50 3.99
N VAL A 127 13.29 -4.69 4.96
CA VAL A 127 14.02 -3.45 4.68
C VAL A 127 15.37 -3.75 4.02
N SER A 128 16.14 -4.69 4.56
CA SER A 128 17.50 -4.96 4.06
C SER A 128 17.52 -5.81 2.80
N LYS A 129 16.67 -6.84 2.71
CA LYS A 129 16.68 -7.80 1.61
C LYS A 129 15.91 -7.31 0.39
N TYR A 130 14.78 -6.64 0.62
CA TYR A 130 13.87 -6.23 -0.45
C TYR A 130 13.85 -4.73 -0.70
N GLY A 131 14.63 -3.94 0.05
CA GLY A 131 14.67 -2.49 -0.14
C GLY A 131 13.32 -1.81 0.09
N ALA A 132 12.59 -2.21 1.13
CA ALA A 132 11.21 -1.78 1.35
C ALA A 132 11.05 -0.26 1.51
N ILE A 133 12.05 0.43 2.07
CA ILE A 133 11.96 1.88 2.25
C ILE A 133 11.98 2.58 0.90
N GLU A 134 12.94 2.25 0.05
CA GLU A 134 13.04 2.84 -1.29
C GLU A 134 11.86 2.41 -2.17
N GLY A 135 11.49 1.14 -2.10
CA GLY A 135 10.32 0.61 -2.82
C GLY A 135 9.03 1.32 -2.42
N GLY A 136 8.87 1.61 -1.13
CA GLY A 136 7.72 2.35 -0.63
C GLY A 136 7.68 3.79 -1.11
N LYS A 137 8.84 4.45 -1.19
CA LYS A 137 8.95 5.80 -1.74
C LYS A 137 8.56 5.81 -3.22
N GLN A 138 9.04 4.84 -3.99
CA GLN A 138 8.68 4.67 -5.40
C GLN A 138 7.18 4.44 -5.56
N HIS A 139 6.60 3.60 -4.71
CA HIS A 139 5.18 3.29 -4.70
C HIS A 139 4.34 4.56 -4.55
N LEU A 140 4.66 5.40 -3.56
CA LEU A 140 3.93 6.65 -3.34
C LEU A 140 4.19 7.67 -4.45
N ALA A 141 5.38 7.69 -5.03
CA ALA A 141 5.69 8.55 -6.17
C ALA A 141 4.89 8.13 -7.41
N LYS A 142 4.70 6.84 -7.61
CA LYS A 142 3.88 6.32 -8.72
C LYS A 142 2.42 6.69 -8.53
N LEU A 143 1.92 6.68 -7.32
CA LEU A 143 0.56 7.14 -7.03
C LEU A 143 0.39 8.60 -7.45
N GLU A 144 1.31 9.46 -7.08
CA GLU A 144 1.25 10.88 -7.45
C GLU A 144 1.32 11.05 -8.97
N ALA A 145 2.23 10.37 -9.64
CA ALA A 145 2.36 10.43 -11.10
C ALA A 145 1.09 9.96 -11.79
N TYR A 146 0.50 8.89 -11.28
CA TYR A 146 -0.75 8.35 -11.83
C TYR A 146 -1.89 9.37 -11.71
N LEU A 147 -2.02 10.02 -10.57
CA LEU A 147 -3.03 11.05 -10.34
C LEU A 147 -2.85 12.22 -11.31
N ARG A 148 -1.60 12.65 -11.52
CA ARG A 148 -1.28 13.75 -12.43
C ARG A 148 -1.63 13.43 -13.87
N GLU A 149 -1.45 12.20 -14.30
CA GLU A 149 -1.67 11.78 -15.68
C GLU A 149 -3.11 11.36 -15.97
N ASN A 150 -3.86 10.88 -14.99
CA ASN A 150 -5.14 10.21 -15.22
C ASN A 150 -6.33 10.83 -14.48
N LEU A 151 -6.12 11.58 -13.44
CA LEU A 151 -7.16 12.19 -12.64
C LEU A 151 -6.86 13.66 -12.36
#